data_88f37db7cc66b457ca6819d30e3c3bf8
#
_entry.id   88f37db7cc66b457ca6819d30e3c3bf8
#
_cell.length_a   1.000
_cell.length_b   1.000
_cell.length_c   1.000
_cell.angle_alpha   90.00
_cell.angle_beta   90.00
_cell.angle_gamma   90.00
#
_symmetry.space_group_name_H-M   'P 1'
#
loop_
_entity.id
_entity.type
_entity.pdbx_description
1 polymer ?
#
loop_
_entity_poly.entity_id
_entity_poly.type
_entity_poly.pdbx_seq_one_letter_code
_entity_poly.pdbx_strand_id
1 'polypeptide(L)'
;MKKRFSLLMMVGLVLSVASPAFAAEQKVPAAKPDTNVAVLLDASGSMAKRIDGVSKFNLAKKEIFQFAKSLPTDSQVKMSVFGSEGNNKNSGKVQSCEAIRNVYGFQGFDEQSFRNSLNTIGPTGWTPIAKALNEAKSSFDQLDKKGENVVYLLTDGEETCGGNPIKTAKELHKHNITVNVIGFDFKEGYKGQINAIAKVGGGEYFPASSQSDIKQIFKAESIKLAK
;
A
#
# COMPACT_ATOMS: atom_id res chain seq x y z
N MET A 1 -19.11 70.79 76.65
CA MET A 1 -19.55 69.39 76.61
C MET A 1 -19.45 68.95 75.16
N LYS A 2 -18.37 68.26 74.78
CA LYS A 2 -18.14 67.71 73.43
C LYS A 2 -17.99 66.20 73.51
N LYS A 3 -18.95 65.41 72.99
CA LYS A 3 -18.94 63.94 72.94
C LYS A 3 -18.09 63.60 71.69
N ARG A 4 -17.03 62.82 71.89
CA ARG A 4 -16.24 62.20 70.85
C ARG A 4 -16.86 60.84 70.51
N PHE A 5 -17.29 60.66 69.27
CA PHE A 5 -17.68 59.36 68.69
C PHE A 5 -16.44 58.70 68.15
N SER A 6 -16.10 57.55 68.65
CA SER A 6 -15.02 56.70 68.14
C SER A 6 -15.60 55.72 67.11
N LEU A 7 -15.15 55.80 65.88
CA LEU A 7 -15.54 54.94 64.78
C LEU A 7 -14.55 53.77 64.71
N LEU A 8 -15.01 52.59 65.07
CA LEU A 8 -14.25 51.36 64.96
C LEU A 8 -14.30 50.87 63.53
N MET A 9 -13.18 50.87 62.85
CA MET A 9 -13.02 50.38 61.48
C MET A 9 -12.70 48.87 61.52
N MET A 10 -13.69 48.01 61.19
CA MET A 10 -13.50 46.58 61.02
C MET A 10 -12.87 46.32 59.64
N VAL A 11 -11.62 45.91 59.64
CA VAL A 11 -10.94 45.40 58.43
C VAL A 11 -11.33 43.97 58.22
N GLY A 12 -12.20 43.73 57.22
CA GLY A 12 -12.57 42.36 56.81
C GLY A 12 -11.47 41.76 55.90
N LEU A 13 -10.81 40.74 56.40
CA LEU A 13 -9.82 39.97 55.63
C LEU A 13 -10.55 38.99 54.70
N VAL A 14 -10.61 39.31 53.38
CA VAL A 14 -11.14 38.41 52.35
C VAL A 14 -10.05 37.43 51.97
N LEU A 15 -10.14 36.18 52.44
CA LEU A 15 -9.33 35.06 51.97
C LEU A 15 -9.86 34.65 50.59
N SER A 16 -9.17 35.02 49.53
CA SER A 16 -9.40 34.49 48.19
C SER A 16 -8.82 33.09 48.09
N VAL A 17 -9.67 32.08 48.07
CA VAL A 17 -9.31 30.67 47.80
C VAL A 17 -9.06 30.58 46.28
N ALA A 18 -7.81 30.57 45.85
CA ALA A 18 -7.43 30.25 44.47
C ALA A 18 -7.63 28.73 44.25
N SER A 19 -8.68 28.35 43.54
CA SER A 19 -8.86 26.97 43.09
C SER A 19 -7.81 26.67 42.02
N PRO A 20 -7.04 25.56 42.10
CA PRO A 20 -6.18 25.16 41.05
C PRO A 20 -7.07 24.71 39.85
N ALA A 21 -7.04 25.49 38.77
CA ALA A 21 -7.58 25.05 37.48
C ALA A 21 -6.75 23.87 37.00
N PHE A 22 -7.30 22.66 37.11
CA PHE A 22 -6.77 21.49 36.42
C PHE A 22 -6.94 21.78 34.92
N ALA A 23 -5.86 22.20 34.27
CA ALA A 23 -5.78 22.20 32.82
C ALA A 23 -5.92 20.73 32.35
N ALA A 24 -7.10 20.39 31.84
CA ALA A 24 -7.28 19.12 31.14
C ALA A 24 -6.32 19.13 29.94
N GLU A 25 -5.29 18.30 30.02
CA GLU A 25 -4.36 18.04 28.93
C GLU A 25 -5.19 17.50 27.76
N GLN A 26 -5.47 18.35 26.79
CA GLN A 26 -6.11 17.92 25.53
C GLN A 26 -5.12 16.96 24.86
N LYS A 27 -5.41 15.66 24.96
CA LYS A 27 -4.69 14.63 24.25
C LYS A 27 -4.84 14.92 22.74
N VAL A 28 -3.84 15.55 22.15
CA VAL A 28 -3.76 15.74 20.69
C VAL A 28 -3.88 14.35 20.06
N PRO A 29 -4.84 14.11 19.16
CA PRO A 29 -4.93 12.83 18.48
C PRO A 29 -3.56 12.50 17.89
N ALA A 30 -3.06 11.29 18.14
CA ALA A 30 -1.81 10.85 17.52
C ALA A 30 -1.94 11.02 16.01
N ALA A 31 -0.99 11.73 15.40
CA ALA A 31 -0.95 11.85 13.95
C ALA A 31 -0.96 10.44 13.35
N LYS A 32 -1.80 10.22 12.32
CA LYS A 32 -1.85 8.96 11.62
C LYS A 32 -0.44 8.63 11.12
N PRO A 33 0.04 7.38 11.28
CA PRO A 33 1.33 7.02 10.72
C PRO A 33 1.31 7.17 9.20
N ASP A 34 2.42 7.62 8.64
CA ASP A 34 2.62 7.65 7.19
C ASP A 34 2.30 6.28 6.56
N THR A 35 1.84 6.28 5.33
CA THR A 35 1.54 5.03 4.62
C THR A 35 2.51 4.84 3.46
N ASN A 36 3.17 3.69 3.42
CA ASN A 36 4.07 3.30 2.35
C ASN A 36 3.43 2.16 1.54
N VAL A 37 3.13 2.41 0.29
CA VAL A 37 2.43 1.47 -0.59
C VAL A 37 3.36 1.00 -1.70
N ALA A 38 3.61 -0.30 -1.80
CA ALA A 38 4.27 -0.91 -2.94
C ALA A 38 3.25 -1.66 -3.81
N VAL A 39 3.14 -1.29 -5.08
CA VAL A 39 2.34 -2.01 -6.06
C VAL A 39 3.26 -2.89 -6.90
N LEU A 40 2.96 -4.18 -6.93
CA LEU A 40 3.64 -5.19 -7.75
C LEU A 40 2.69 -5.61 -8.87
N LEU A 41 3.00 -5.23 -10.11
CA LEU A 41 2.19 -5.53 -11.27
C LEU A 41 2.79 -6.68 -12.09
N ASP A 42 2.00 -7.70 -12.29
CA ASP A 42 2.29 -8.78 -13.22
C ASP A 42 2.25 -8.27 -14.67
N ALA A 43 3.34 -8.49 -15.40
CA ALA A 43 3.46 -8.32 -16.84
C ALA A 43 3.90 -9.62 -17.52
N SER A 44 3.51 -10.77 -16.97
CA SER A 44 3.69 -12.05 -17.64
C SER A 44 2.85 -12.15 -18.92
N GLY A 45 3.18 -13.12 -19.76
CA GLY A 45 2.51 -13.27 -21.07
C GLY A 45 1.00 -13.46 -21.00
N SER A 46 0.46 -14.02 -19.91
CA SER A 46 -0.99 -14.20 -19.68
C SER A 46 -1.74 -12.87 -19.54
N MET A 47 -1.06 -11.83 -19.02
CA MET A 47 -1.62 -10.47 -18.88
C MET A 47 -1.86 -9.78 -20.25
N ALA A 48 -1.32 -10.33 -21.35
CA ALA A 48 -1.63 -9.86 -22.71
C ALA A 48 -3.05 -10.25 -23.18
N LYS A 49 -3.69 -11.23 -22.52
CA LYS A 49 -5.08 -11.63 -22.82
C LYS A 49 -6.00 -10.42 -22.72
N ARG A 50 -6.98 -10.35 -23.65
CA ARG A 50 -7.92 -9.22 -23.72
C ARG A 50 -9.25 -9.56 -23.05
N ILE A 51 -9.81 -8.56 -22.37
CA ILE A 51 -11.19 -8.49 -21.88
C ILE A 51 -11.80 -7.27 -22.54
N ASP A 52 -12.92 -7.45 -23.25
CA ASP A 52 -13.59 -6.38 -24.00
C ASP A 52 -12.65 -5.56 -24.90
N GLY A 53 -11.74 -6.25 -25.60
CA GLY A 53 -10.81 -5.63 -26.54
C GLY A 53 -9.57 -4.99 -25.93
N VAL A 54 -9.45 -4.86 -24.61
CA VAL A 54 -8.31 -4.26 -23.90
C VAL A 54 -7.52 -5.35 -23.15
N SER A 55 -6.19 -5.32 -23.19
CA SER A 55 -5.37 -6.29 -22.45
C SER A 55 -5.57 -6.15 -20.94
N LYS A 56 -5.54 -7.28 -20.21
CA LYS A 56 -5.57 -7.28 -18.72
C LYS A 56 -4.51 -6.34 -18.15
N PHE A 57 -3.33 -6.35 -18.72
CA PHE A 57 -2.25 -5.46 -18.33
C PHE A 57 -2.63 -3.97 -18.42
N ASN A 58 -3.25 -3.54 -19.52
CA ASN A 58 -3.67 -2.14 -19.68
C ASN A 58 -4.83 -1.76 -18.79
N LEU A 59 -5.76 -2.68 -18.54
CA LEU A 59 -6.84 -2.49 -17.56
C LEU A 59 -6.25 -2.29 -16.15
N ALA A 60 -5.32 -3.16 -15.75
CA ALA A 60 -4.64 -3.06 -14.46
C ALA A 60 -3.84 -1.74 -14.31
N LYS A 61 -3.04 -1.36 -15.31
CA LYS A 61 -2.29 -0.09 -15.32
C LYS A 61 -3.18 1.12 -15.07
N LYS A 62 -4.33 1.16 -15.73
CA LYS A 62 -5.28 2.27 -15.58
C LYS A 62 -5.80 2.39 -14.15
N GLU A 63 -6.17 1.28 -13.55
CA GLU A 63 -6.73 1.30 -12.19
C GLU A 63 -5.65 1.51 -11.12
N ILE A 64 -4.44 0.99 -11.31
CA ILE A 64 -3.29 1.28 -10.44
C ILE A 64 -2.94 2.78 -10.47
N PHE A 65 -2.99 3.42 -11.64
CA PHE A 65 -2.78 4.86 -11.74
C PHE A 65 -3.82 5.65 -10.93
N GLN A 66 -5.11 5.29 -11.03
CA GLN A 66 -6.18 5.93 -10.26
C GLN A 66 -6.03 5.68 -8.77
N PHE A 67 -5.62 4.46 -8.38
CA PHE A 67 -5.33 4.12 -6.99
C PHE A 67 -4.19 4.98 -6.43
N ALA A 68 -3.04 5.02 -7.11
CA ALA A 68 -1.91 5.83 -6.67
C ALA A 68 -2.28 7.31 -6.50
N LYS A 69 -3.09 7.86 -7.43
CA LYS A 69 -3.61 9.23 -7.36
C LYS A 69 -4.58 9.45 -6.19
N SER A 70 -5.25 8.42 -5.71
CA SER A 70 -6.24 8.50 -4.62
C SER A 70 -5.66 8.23 -3.23
N LEU A 71 -4.38 7.89 -3.12
CA LEU A 71 -3.71 7.70 -1.84
C LEU A 71 -3.65 9.02 -1.05
N PRO A 72 -3.61 8.98 0.29
CA PRO A 72 -3.35 10.14 1.11
C PRO A 72 -2.09 10.90 0.66
N THR A 73 -2.08 12.23 0.79
CA THR A 73 -1.00 13.09 0.27
C THR A 73 0.35 12.89 0.96
N ASP A 74 0.35 12.35 2.16
CA ASP A 74 1.52 11.99 2.96
C ASP A 74 2.04 10.58 2.67
N SER A 75 1.32 9.81 1.84
CA SER A 75 1.73 8.46 1.43
C SER A 75 2.94 8.48 0.49
N GLN A 76 3.78 7.46 0.63
CA GLN A 76 4.76 7.12 -0.40
C GLN A 76 4.26 5.94 -1.22
N VAL A 77 4.39 6.04 -2.53
CA VAL A 77 4.03 4.96 -3.44
C VAL A 77 5.24 4.49 -4.24
N LYS A 78 5.37 3.18 -4.38
CA LYS A 78 6.34 2.50 -5.23
C LYS A 78 5.60 1.64 -6.25
N MET A 79 6.14 1.56 -7.47
CA MET A 79 5.64 0.67 -8.50
C MET A 79 6.76 -0.21 -9.03
N SER A 80 6.57 -1.52 -8.95
CA SER A 80 7.46 -2.52 -9.55
C SER A 80 6.67 -3.41 -10.50
N VAL A 81 7.32 -3.84 -11.58
CA VAL A 81 6.73 -4.71 -12.59
C VAL A 81 7.61 -5.94 -12.76
N PHE A 82 7.00 -7.10 -12.80
CA PHE A 82 7.67 -8.38 -13.02
C PHE A 82 7.10 -9.09 -14.26
N GLY A 83 7.89 -9.96 -14.90
CA GLY A 83 7.47 -10.67 -16.11
C GLY A 83 7.43 -9.82 -17.38
N SER A 84 8.02 -8.63 -17.36
CA SER A 84 8.09 -7.72 -18.51
C SER A 84 9.32 -7.91 -19.39
N GLU A 85 10.21 -8.82 -19.04
CA GLU A 85 11.44 -9.09 -19.76
C GLU A 85 11.48 -10.53 -20.31
N GLY A 86 12.34 -10.77 -21.31
CA GLY A 86 12.43 -12.04 -21.99
C GLY A 86 11.21 -12.37 -22.83
N ASN A 87 10.73 -13.59 -22.74
CA ASN A 87 9.52 -14.05 -23.39
C ASN A 87 8.89 -15.21 -22.61
N ASN A 88 7.69 -15.65 -22.98
CA ASN A 88 6.97 -16.75 -22.34
C ASN A 88 7.37 -18.15 -22.86
N LYS A 89 8.49 -18.29 -23.57
CA LYS A 89 9.10 -19.57 -23.98
C LYS A 89 10.24 -19.91 -23.02
N ASN A 90 10.64 -21.20 -22.99
CA ASN A 90 11.75 -21.63 -22.14
C ASN A 90 13.06 -20.87 -22.40
N SER A 91 13.30 -20.42 -23.64
CA SER A 91 14.48 -19.61 -23.99
C SER A 91 14.56 -18.26 -23.31
N GLY A 92 13.42 -17.66 -22.95
CA GLY A 92 13.36 -16.39 -22.25
C GLY A 92 13.13 -16.52 -20.74
N LYS A 93 12.99 -17.76 -20.20
CA LYS A 93 12.60 -17.98 -18.83
C LYS A 93 13.58 -17.39 -17.82
N VAL A 94 14.87 -17.64 -17.98
CA VAL A 94 15.91 -17.15 -17.08
C VAL A 94 15.88 -15.62 -17.01
N GLN A 95 15.90 -14.95 -18.16
CA GLN A 95 15.83 -13.49 -18.23
C GLN A 95 14.57 -12.96 -17.55
N SER A 96 13.41 -13.56 -17.82
CA SER A 96 12.14 -13.12 -17.26
C SER A 96 12.07 -13.33 -15.74
N CYS A 97 12.56 -14.50 -15.25
CA CYS A 97 12.53 -14.84 -13.84
C CYS A 97 13.51 -14.01 -13.00
N GLU A 98 14.56 -13.46 -13.60
CA GLU A 98 15.55 -12.64 -12.92
C GLU A 98 15.19 -11.15 -12.91
N ALA A 99 14.32 -10.69 -13.81
CA ALA A 99 14.03 -9.28 -13.98
C ALA A 99 12.84 -8.81 -13.14
N ILE A 100 13.12 -7.90 -12.20
CA ILE A 100 12.11 -7.05 -11.56
C ILE A 100 12.43 -5.60 -11.91
N ARG A 101 11.50 -4.91 -12.53
CA ARG A 101 11.67 -3.51 -12.93
C ARG A 101 11.03 -2.58 -11.90
N ASN A 102 11.86 -1.85 -11.15
CA ASN A 102 11.41 -0.76 -10.30
C ASN A 102 11.19 0.48 -11.16
N VAL A 103 9.95 0.76 -11.52
CA VAL A 103 9.61 1.81 -12.48
C VAL A 103 9.25 3.14 -11.84
N TYR A 104 8.85 3.09 -10.57
CA TYR A 104 8.62 4.27 -9.72
C TYR A 104 9.08 3.93 -8.31
N GLY A 105 10.05 4.69 -7.78
CA GLY A 105 10.59 4.48 -6.44
C GLY A 105 9.66 4.99 -5.35
N PHE A 106 9.93 4.66 -4.08
CA PHE A 106 9.16 5.21 -2.98
C PHE A 106 9.29 6.74 -2.93
N GLN A 107 8.20 7.41 -3.22
CA GLN A 107 8.06 8.87 -3.17
C GLN A 107 6.58 9.26 -3.17
N GLY A 108 6.27 10.54 -2.89
CA GLY A 108 4.92 11.07 -3.09
C GLY A 108 4.45 10.89 -4.53
N PHE A 109 3.15 10.73 -4.73
CA PHE A 109 2.60 10.55 -6.07
C PHE A 109 2.79 11.83 -6.92
N ASP A 110 3.55 11.70 -8.01
CA ASP A 110 3.62 12.70 -9.10
C ASP A 110 2.98 12.12 -10.36
N GLU A 111 1.93 12.77 -10.83
CA GLU A 111 1.08 12.27 -11.92
C GLU A 111 1.86 12.03 -13.22
N GLN A 112 2.73 12.98 -13.60
CA GLN A 112 3.46 12.89 -14.87
C GLN A 112 4.52 11.80 -14.83
N SER A 113 5.31 11.75 -13.76
CA SER A 113 6.37 10.75 -13.59
C SER A 113 5.78 9.34 -13.46
N PHE A 114 4.68 9.19 -12.68
CA PHE A 114 4.03 7.89 -12.53
C PHE A 114 3.42 7.40 -13.86
N ARG A 115 2.78 8.28 -14.63
CA ARG A 115 2.25 7.97 -15.96
C ARG A 115 3.36 7.54 -16.92
N ASN A 116 4.47 8.28 -16.95
CA ASN A 116 5.61 7.98 -17.80
C ASN A 116 6.25 6.63 -17.45
N SER A 117 6.33 6.29 -16.18
CA SER A 117 6.90 5.02 -15.70
C SER A 117 6.16 3.79 -16.24
N LEU A 118 4.87 3.91 -16.54
CA LEU A 118 4.04 2.83 -17.07
C LEU A 118 4.01 2.70 -18.59
N ASN A 119 4.51 3.71 -19.33
CA ASN A 119 4.34 3.76 -20.80
C ASN A 119 5.23 2.79 -21.56
N THR A 120 6.38 2.39 -21.02
CA THR A 120 7.41 1.60 -21.73
C THR A 120 7.33 0.10 -21.44
N ILE A 121 6.29 -0.36 -20.76
CA ILE A 121 6.21 -1.73 -20.27
C ILE A 121 5.06 -2.48 -20.95
N GLY A 122 5.33 -3.73 -21.31
CA GLY A 122 4.34 -4.64 -21.86
C GLY A 122 4.47 -6.06 -21.31
N PRO A 123 3.39 -6.86 -21.40
CA PRO A 123 3.38 -8.22 -20.88
C PRO A 123 4.09 -9.16 -21.88
N THR A 124 5.11 -9.90 -21.39
CA THR A 124 5.91 -10.78 -22.26
C THR A 124 6.33 -12.11 -21.68
N GLY A 125 6.62 -12.20 -20.38
CA GLY A 125 7.44 -13.26 -19.81
C GLY A 125 6.74 -14.20 -18.84
N TRP A 126 7.50 -14.65 -17.85
CA TRP A 126 7.12 -15.58 -16.78
C TRP A 126 6.71 -14.81 -15.50
N THR A 127 6.29 -15.53 -14.46
CA THR A 127 5.66 -14.94 -13.27
C THR A 127 6.51 -15.15 -12.00
N PRO A 128 7.56 -14.32 -11.74
CA PRO A 128 8.44 -14.43 -10.57
C PRO A 128 7.88 -13.72 -9.32
N ILE A 129 6.75 -14.18 -8.77
CA ILE A 129 6.07 -13.54 -7.61
C ILE A 129 6.99 -13.50 -6.40
N ALA A 130 7.65 -14.61 -6.06
CA ALA A 130 8.53 -14.68 -4.90
C ALA A 130 9.67 -13.66 -4.97
N LYS A 131 10.24 -13.46 -6.17
CA LYS A 131 11.30 -12.46 -6.40
C LYS A 131 10.77 -11.04 -6.29
N ALA A 132 9.58 -10.77 -6.84
CA ALA A 132 8.94 -9.45 -6.75
C ALA A 132 8.64 -9.08 -5.28
N LEU A 133 8.16 -10.03 -4.48
CA LEU A 133 7.93 -9.83 -3.04
C LEU A 133 9.25 -9.58 -2.28
N ASN A 134 10.32 -10.32 -2.58
CA ASN A 134 11.64 -10.08 -1.97
C ASN A 134 12.19 -8.70 -2.32
N GLU A 135 12.02 -8.26 -3.56
CA GLU A 135 12.43 -6.92 -4.00
C GLU A 135 11.63 -5.81 -3.27
N ALA A 136 10.32 -6.01 -3.09
CA ALA A 136 9.50 -5.11 -2.30
C ALA A 136 10.01 -5.03 -0.85
N LYS A 137 10.28 -6.18 -0.20
CA LYS A 137 10.85 -6.21 1.14
C LYS A 137 12.14 -5.39 1.23
N SER A 138 13.09 -5.64 0.33
CA SER A 138 14.37 -4.91 0.30
C SER A 138 14.16 -3.40 0.14
N SER A 139 13.13 -2.98 -0.60
CA SER A 139 12.80 -1.57 -0.79
C SER A 139 12.20 -0.94 0.47
N PHE A 140 11.35 -1.66 1.22
CA PHE A 140 10.85 -1.20 2.52
C PHE A 140 11.96 -1.12 3.57
N ASP A 141 12.90 -2.09 3.57
CA ASP A 141 14.03 -2.09 4.49
C ASP A 141 14.96 -0.86 4.31
N GLN A 142 14.91 -0.22 3.13
CA GLN A 142 15.68 0.99 2.80
C GLN A 142 14.95 2.30 3.09
N LEU A 143 13.68 2.23 3.53
CA LEU A 143 12.93 3.43 3.86
C LEU A 143 13.30 3.96 5.24
N ASP A 144 13.71 5.23 5.30
CA ASP A 144 13.87 5.95 6.57
C ASP A 144 12.51 6.32 7.20
N LYS A 145 11.45 6.39 6.39
CA LYS A 145 10.11 6.81 6.78
C LYS A 145 9.35 5.66 7.44
N LYS A 146 9.11 5.78 8.74
CA LYS A 146 8.29 4.83 9.49
C LYS A 146 6.82 5.05 9.17
N GLY A 147 6.08 3.96 8.96
CA GLY A 147 4.67 4.02 8.63
C GLY A 147 4.03 2.65 8.48
N GLU A 148 2.78 2.64 8.04
CA GLU A 148 2.10 1.41 7.63
C GLU A 148 2.67 0.97 6.27
N ASN A 149 3.21 -0.24 6.20
CA ASN A 149 3.82 -0.80 5.00
C ASN A 149 2.89 -1.82 4.35
N VAL A 150 2.46 -1.54 3.12
CA VAL A 150 1.47 -2.38 2.41
C VAL A 150 1.95 -2.70 1.00
N VAL A 151 1.88 -3.96 0.64
CA VAL A 151 2.06 -4.46 -0.74
C VAL A 151 0.70 -4.77 -1.35
N TYR A 152 0.46 -4.30 -2.57
CA TYR A 152 -0.62 -4.77 -3.44
C TYR A 152 -0.01 -5.52 -4.61
N LEU A 153 -0.14 -6.85 -4.59
CA LEU A 153 0.24 -7.73 -5.68
C LEU A 153 -0.95 -7.92 -6.62
N LEU A 154 -0.83 -7.48 -7.87
CA LEU A 154 -1.83 -7.71 -8.91
C LEU A 154 -1.28 -8.69 -9.93
N THR A 155 -1.93 -9.84 -10.07
CA THR A 155 -1.50 -10.94 -10.95
C THR A 155 -2.70 -11.71 -11.50
N ASP A 156 -2.52 -12.37 -12.64
CA ASP A 156 -3.50 -13.30 -13.22
C ASP A 156 -3.01 -14.76 -13.23
N GLY A 157 -1.87 -15.03 -12.59
CA GLY A 157 -1.21 -16.34 -12.57
C GLY A 157 -0.52 -16.67 -11.25
N GLU A 158 -0.05 -17.91 -11.17
CA GLU A 158 0.76 -18.43 -10.06
C GLU A 158 2.26 -18.21 -10.32
N GLU A 159 3.08 -18.45 -9.31
CA GLU A 159 4.54 -18.49 -9.42
C GLU A 159 4.99 -19.52 -10.47
N THR A 160 5.80 -19.11 -11.45
CA THR A 160 6.28 -20.00 -12.51
C THR A 160 7.81 -20.06 -12.62
N CYS A 161 8.52 -19.34 -11.76
CA CYS A 161 9.99 -19.23 -11.77
C CYS A 161 10.67 -20.12 -10.72
N GLY A 162 9.89 -20.91 -9.97
CA GLY A 162 10.41 -21.87 -8.98
C GLY A 162 10.64 -21.26 -7.60
N GLY A 163 10.22 -20.04 -7.37
CA GLY A 163 10.25 -19.41 -6.05
C GLY A 163 9.16 -19.94 -5.10
N ASN A 164 9.24 -19.54 -3.83
CA ASN A 164 8.21 -19.83 -2.83
C ASN A 164 7.55 -18.55 -2.33
N PRO A 165 6.53 -18.03 -3.05
CA PRO A 165 5.91 -16.75 -2.71
C PRO A 165 5.17 -16.80 -1.36
N ILE A 166 4.66 -17.96 -0.94
CA ILE A 166 4.01 -18.11 0.38
C ILE A 166 5.02 -17.90 1.51
N LYS A 167 6.21 -18.53 1.40
CA LYS A 167 7.29 -18.30 2.37
C LYS A 167 7.72 -16.84 2.39
N THR A 168 7.88 -16.23 1.22
CA THR A 168 8.29 -14.83 1.10
C THR A 168 7.25 -13.89 1.71
N ALA A 169 5.95 -14.06 1.42
CA ALA A 169 4.90 -13.25 2.02
C ALA A 169 4.85 -13.35 3.55
N LYS A 170 5.07 -14.56 4.09
CA LYS A 170 5.18 -14.77 5.55
C LYS A 170 6.37 -13.99 6.15
N GLU A 171 7.50 -13.92 5.45
CA GLU A 171 8.64 -13.12 5.90
C GLU A 171 8.33 -11.60 5.84
N LEU A 172 7.64 -11.11 4.80
CA LEU A 172 7.19 -9.71 4.75
C LEU A 172 6.33 -9.39 5.98
N HIS A 173 5.36 -10.25 6.29
CA HIS A 173 4.46 -10.04 7.43
C HIS A 173 5.22 -9.97 8.78
N LYS A 174 6.24 -10.81 8.98
CA LYS A 174 7.13 -10.74 10.16
C LYS A 174 7.88 -9.40 10.26
N HIS A 175 8.08 -8.71 9.15
CA HIS A 175 8.70 -7.38 9.07
C HIS A 175 7.65 -6.25 9.07
N ASN A 176 6.43 -6.52 9.54
CA ASN A 176 5.32 -5.57 9.57
C ASN A 176 4.95 -4.99 8.19
N ILE A 177 5.06 -5.82 7.15
CA ILE A 177 4.63 -5.49 5.79
C ILE A 177 3.41 -6.37 5.47
N THR A 178 2.26 -5.74 5.25
CA THR A 178 1.02 -6.43 4.86
C THR A 178 1.03 -6.72 3.36
N VAL A 179 0.62 -7.91 2.95
CA VAL A 179 0.57 -8.32 1.52
C VAL A 179 -0.87 -8.60 1.12
N ASN A 180 -1.47 -7.66 0.41
CA ASN A 180 -2.76 -7.80 -0.24
C ASN A 180 -2.57 -8.35 -1.67
N VAL A 181 -3.47 -9.20 -2.13
CA VAL A 181 -3.39 -9.79 -3.46
C VAL A 181 -4.68 -9.57 -4.24
N ILE A 182 -4.57 -8.99 -5.43
CA ILE A 182 -5.66 -8.85 -6.40
C ILE A 182 -5.44 -9.88 -7.49
N GLY A 183 -6.31 -10.90 -7.51
CA GLY A 183 -6.27 -11.96 -8.52
C GLY A 183 -7.17 -11.60 -9.69
N PHE A 184 -6.59 -11.29 -10.85
CA PHE A 184 -7.32 -10.79 -12.00
C PHE A 184 -7.62 -11.88 -13.03
N ASP A 185 -8.92 -12.17 -13.27
CA ASP A 185 -9.41 -13.19 -14.22
C ASP A 185 -8.78 -14.58 -13.98
N PHE A 186 -8.67 -14.94 -12.70
CA PHE A 186 -8.12 -16.23 -12.29
C PHE A 186 -9.06 -17.40 -12.60
N LYS A 187 -8.53 -18.45 -13.19
CA LYS A 187 -9.23 -19.75 -13.29
C LYS A 187 -9.41 -20.35 -11.91
N GLU A 188 -10.55 -20.97 -11.66
CA GLU A 188 -10.91 -21.49 -10.32
C GLU A 188 -9.88 -22.42 -9.68
N GLY A 189 -9.17 -23.24 -10.48
CA GLY A 189 -8.16 -24.17 -9.98
C GLY A 189 -6.88 -23.57 -9.41
N TYR A 190 -6.60 -22.27 -9.65
CA TYR A 190 -5.34 -21.60 -9.28
C TYR A 190 -5.45 -20.65 -8.08
N LYS A 191 -6.61 -20.56 -7.44
CA LYS A 191 -6.84 -19.64 -6.32
C LYS A 191 -6.08 -20.00 -5.03
N GLY A 192 -5.63 -21.25 -4.90
CA GLY A 192 -5.03 -21.77 -3.67
C GLY A 192 -3.74 -21.08 -3.27
N GLN A 193 -2.77 -20.94 -4.18
CA GLN A 193 -1.49 -20.30 -3.90
C GLN A 193 -1.67 -18.80 -3.61
N ILE A 194 -2.46 -18.11 -4.43
CA ILE A 194 -2.66 -16.65 -4.34
C ILE A 194 -3.39 -16.27 -3.05
N ASN A 195 -4.41 -17.03 -2.67
CA ASN A 195 -5.09 -16.84 -1.39
C ASN A 195 -4.16 -17.13 -0.19
N ALA A 196 -3.33 -18.16 -0.29
CA ALA A 196 -2.34 -18.47 0.75
C ALA A 196 -1.30 -17.35 0.92
N ILE A 197 -0.84 -16.71 -0.18
CA ILE A 197 0.07 -15.56 -0.14
C ILE A 197 -0.54 -14.43 0.69
N ALA A 198 -1.76 -14.01 0.38
CA ALA A 198 -2.46 -12.94 1.11
C ALA A 198 -2.63 -13.30 2.59
N LYS A 199 -3.16 -14.50 2.88
CA LYS A 199 -3.41 -14.96 4.25
C LYS A 199 -2.16 -14.97 5.13
N VAL A 200 -1.03 -15.53 4.65
CA VAL A 200 0.20 -15.57 5.45
C VAL A 200 0.92 -14.23 5.46
N GLY A 201 0.64 -13.37 4.47
CA GLY A 201 1.12 -11.99 4.39
C GLY A 201 0.36 -11.02 5.28
N GLY A 202 -0.61 -11.49 6.07
CA GLY A 202 -1.42 -10.65 6.97
C GLY A 202 -2.41 -9.74 6.25
N GLY A 203 -2.64 -9.96 4.95
CA GLY A 203 -3.54 -9.18 4.11
C GLY A 203 -4.76 -9.96 3.61
N GLU A 204 -5.39 -9.42 2.58
CA GLU A 204 -6.62 -9.93 1.98
C GLU A 204 -6.42 -10.35 0.52
N TYR A 205 -7.17 -11.38 0.10
CA TYR A 205 -7.28 -11.77 -1.30
C TYR A 205 -8.55 -11.17 -1.91
N PHE A 206 -8.39 -10.41 -2.98
CA PHE A 206 -9.47 -9.76 -3.72
C PHE A 206 -9.60 -10.40 -5.11
N PRO A 207 -10.64 -11.20 -5.37
CA PRO A 207 -10.91 -11.69 -6.71
C PRO A 207 -11.46 -10.55 -7.58
N ALA A 208 -10.93 -10.42 -8.79
CA ALA A 208 -11.40 -9.47 -9.80
C ALA A 208 -11.58 -10.20 -11.14
N SER A 209 -12.72 -10.05 -11.78
CA SER A 209 -13.04 -10.60 -13.11
C SER A 209 -13.11 -9.52 -14.19
N SER A 210 -13.20 -8.26 -13.79
CA SER A 210 -13.37 -7.10 -14.66
C SER A 210 -12.53 -5.92 -14.21
N GLN A 211 -12.38 -4.92 -15.09
CA GLN A 211 -11.80 -3.63 -14.73
C GLN A 211 -12.60 -2.95 -13.59
N SER A 212 -13.91 -3.07 -13.59
CA SER A 212 -14.77 -2.50 -12.56
C SER A 212 -14.48 -3.07 -11.18
N ASP A 213 -14.18 -4.38 -11.09
CA ASP A 213 -13.84 -5.02 -9.82
C ASP A 213 -12.51 -4.45 -9.27
N ILE A 214 -11.48 -4.35 -10.11
CA ILE A 214 -10.19 -3.75 -9.71
C ILE A 214 -10.38 -2.31 -9.22
N LYS A 215 -11.19 -1.52 -9.93
CA LYS A 215 -11.53 -0.14 -9.56
C LYS A 215 -12.21 -0.07 -8.19
N GLN A 216 -13.18 -0.94 -7.92
CA GLN A 216 -13.89 -0.97 -6.64
C GLN A 216 -12.99 -1.39 -5.49
N ILE A 217 -12.14 -2.40 -5.71
CA ILE A 217 -11.13 -2.86 -4.74
C ILE A 217 -10.20 -1.71 -4.37
N PHE A 218 -9.56 -1.08 -5.34
CA PHE A 218 -8.62 0.01 -5.08
C PHE A 218 -9.29 1.24 -4.46
N LYS A 219 -10.54 1.53 -4.83
CA LYS A 219 -11.31 2.60 -4.17
C LYS A 219 -11.57 2.29 -2.69
N ALA A 220 -11.94 1.06 -2.35
CA ALA A 220 -12.15 0.64 -0.96
C ALA A 220 -10.84 0.69 -0.17
N GLU A 221 -9.75 0.19 -0.74
CA GLU A 221 -8.44 0.17 -0.11
C GLU A 221 -7.86 1.58 0.10
N SER A 222 -8.02 2.51 -0.86
CA SER A 222 -7.58 3.90 -0.66
C SER A 222 -8.34 4.60 0.49
N ILE A 223 -9.64 4.32 0.65
CA ILE A 223 -10.44 4.84 1.78
C ILE A 223 -9.98 4.23 3.11
N LYS A 224 -9.62 2.93 3.13
CA LYS A 224 -9.09 2.24 4.31
C LYS A 224 -7.75 2.83 4.72
N LEU A 225 -6.85 3.08 3.77
CA LEU A 225 -5.56 3.70 3.99
C LEU A 225 -5.64 5.19 4.39
N ALA A 226 -6.77 5.86 4.18
CA ALA A 226 -7.00 7.25 4.57
C ALA A 226 -7.55 7.42 6.00
N LYS A 227 -7.93 6.33 6.68
CA LYS A 227 -8.49 6.32 8.05
C LYS A 227 -7.42 6.12 9.09
#